data_037d5b948c3267755a79b49b0e73fe2a
#
_entry.id   037d5b948c3267755a79b49b0e73fe2a
#
_cell.length_a   1.000
_cell.length_b   1.000
_cell.length_c   1.000
_cell.angle_alpha   90.00
_cell.angle_beta   90.00
_cell.angle_gamma   90.00
#
_symmetry.space_group_name_H-M   'P 1'
#
loop_
_entity.id
_entity.type
_entity.pdbx_description
1 polymer ?
#
loop_
_entity_poly.entity_id
_entity_poly.type
_entity_poly.pdbx_seq_one_letter_code
_entity_poly.pdbx_strand_id
1 'polypeptide(L)'
;MLYIGVDLGTSAVKLLLMDEKGGIKKIVSKEYDLYFPHPGWSEQKPEDWYSQSMEGIKELISECDKSQVAGISFGGQMHGLVVLDENDDVIRPAILWNDGRTQKETDYLNNKIGKDKLSEYTANIAFAGFTAPKILWMRENEPDNFNKIKKIMLPKDYLAYKLSGTFCTDYSDASGMLLLDVKNKCWSKQMMEICGVSEEQLPKLFESYEVVGTLKEDIAEELGLSKEVKIIAGAGDNAAAAVGTGTVGDGMCNISLGTSGTIFISSKTFGVDSNNALHSFDHADGYYHLMGCMLSAASCNKWWMDEILKTKEYSKEQEGITKLGENHVFYLPYLMGERSPHNDPKARATFIGMSMDTTREEMTQAVLEGVAFGLRDSLEVARSLGIKIERTKICGGGAKSPLWKKIIANVMNLKVDVIESEEGPGYGGAMLAAVGCGEYDSVQEAADQLVKVVDTVEPDAKLVAKYEAKYQQFREIYPALKGVFQKFD
;
A
#
# COMPACT_ATOMS: atom_id res chain seq x y z
N MET A 1 16.67 13.53 20.08
CA MET A 1 16.72 13.96 18.67
C MET A 1 15.31 13.99 18.09
N LEU A 2 15.12 14.67 16.96
CA LEU A 2 13.83 14.76 16.26
C LEU A 2 13.95 14.21 14.83
N TYR A 3 12.92 13.52 14.37
CA TYR A 3 12.85 12.87 13.07
C TYR A 3 11.59 13.29 12.34
N ILE A 4 11.71 13.58 11.05
CA ILE A 4 10.58 13.99 10.20
C ILE A 4 10.21 12.84 9.28
N GLY A 5 8.97 12.42 9.34
CA GLY A 5 8.33 11.54 8.37
C GLY A 5 7.44 12.33 7.42
N VAL A 6 7.66 12.16 6.13
CA VAL A 6 6.89 12.80 5.05
C VAL A 6 6.06 11.73 4.37
N ASP A 7 4.75 11.79 4.50
CA ASP A 7 3.79 10.91 3.81
C ASP A 7 3.23 11.66 2.59
N LEU A 8 3.77 11.34 1.42
CA LEU A 8 3.34 11.93 0.14
C LEU A 8 2.14 11.15 -0.41
N GLY A 9 0.95 11.51 0.04
CA GLY A 9 -0.30 10.91 -0.43
C GLY A 9 -0.79 11.47 -1.76
N THR A 10 -1.93 10.97 -2.23
CA THR A 10 -2.53 11.39 -3.51
C THR A 10 -3.17 12.78 -3.43
N SER A 11 -3.81 13.12 -2.31
CA SER A 11 -4.53 14.40 -2.17
C SER A 11 -3.80 15.43 -1.32
N ALA A 12 -2.82 14.99 -0.53
CA ALA A 12 -2.09 15.84 0.40
C ALA A 12 -0.76 15.19 0.79
N VAL A 13 0.22 16.03 1.18
CA VAL A 13 1.36 15.58 1.96
C VAL A 13 1.05 15.73 3.44
N LYS A 14 1.28 14.67 4.21
CA LYS A 14 1.18 14.66 5.66
C LYS A 14 2.58 14.56 6.26
N LEU A 15 2.92 15.49 7.13
CA LEU A 15 4.24 15.56 7.74
C LEU A 15 4.11 15.34 9.25
N LEU A 16 5.00 14.53 9.80
CA LEU A 16 4.99 14.13 11.19
C LEU A 16 6.36 14.37 11.81
N LEU A 17 6.39 15.02 12.98
CA LEU A 17 7.60 15.22 13.80
C LEU A 17 7.56 14.27 14.99
N MET A 18 8.57 13.40 15.11
CA MET A 18 8.70 12.36 16.13
C MET A 18 9.97 12.58 16.95
N ASP A 19 9.91 12.33 18.25
CA ASP A 19 11.11 12.24 19.09
C ASP A 19 11.73 10.85 19.09
N GLU A 20 12.89 10.68 19.71
CA GLU A 20 13.64 9.41 19.80
C GLU A 20 12.91 8.29 20.56
N LYS A 21 11.83 8.61 21.26
CA LYS A 21 10.98 7.64 21.98
C LYS A 21 9.67 7.34 21.28
N GLY A 22 9.53 7.80 20.03
CA GLY A 22 8.32 7.61 19.23
C GLY A 22 7.18 8.58 19.56
N GLY A 23 7.41 9.56 20.42
CA GLY A 23 6.41 10.56 20.76
C GLY A 23 6.16 11.52 19.59
N ILE A 24 4.94 11.57 19.09
CA ILE A 24 4.53 12.49 18.02
C ILE A 24 4.39 13.90 18.62
N LYS A 25 5.19 14.84 18.12
CA LYS A 25 5.21 16.24 18.59
C LYS A 25 4.26 17.13 17.82
N LYS A 26 4.18 16.94 16.51
CA LYS A 26 3.33 17.74 15.64
C LYS A 26 3.02 16.98 14.35
N ILE A 27 1.85 17.25 13.79
CA ILE A 27 1.44 16.77 12.47
C ILE A 27 0.95 17.97 11.68
N VAL A 28 1.35 18.05 10.42
CA VAL A 28 0.93 19.08 9.46
C VAL A 28 0.46 18.38 8.19
N SER A 29 -0.61 18.87 7.59
CA SER A 29 -1.09 18.39 6.29
C SER A 29 -1.22 19.57 5.33
N LYS A 30 -0.77 19.37 4.09
CA LYS A 30 -0.87 20.34 3.00
C LYS A 30 -1.48 19.68 1.79
N GLU A 31 -2.54 20.26 1.26
CA GLU A 31 -3.25 19.74 0.10
C GLU A 31 -2.61 20.25 -1.21
N TYR A 32 -2.81 19.52 -2.28
CA TYR A 32 -2.46 19.90 -3.65
C TYR A 32 -3.46 19.35 -4.66
N ASP A 33 -3.49 19.95 -5.83
CA ASP A 33 -4.46 19.62 -6.86
C ASP A 33 -4.18 18.25 -7.51
N LEU A 34 -5.26 17.63 -7.92
CA LEU A 34 -5.27 16.43 -8.75
C LEU A 34 -5.93 16.78 -10.09
N TYR A 35 -5.24 16.51 -11.20
CA TYR A 35 -5.70 16.88 -12.54
C TYR A 35 -6.23 15.67 -13.29
N PHE A 36 -7.37 15.86 -13.96
CA PHE A 36 -8.01 14.85 -14.79
C PHE A 36 -8.17 15.36 -16.23
N PRO A 37 -7.07 15.39 -17.02
CA PRO A 37 -7.09 16.02 -18.35
C PRO A 37 -7.98 15.29 -19.35
N HIS A 38 -8.24 14.00 -19.14
CA HIS A 38 -9.15 13.16 -19.91
C HIS A 38 -9.89 12.18 -18.99
N PRO A 39 -11.04 11.62 -19.40
CA PRO A 39 -11.71 10.57 -18.63
C PRO A 39 -10.77 9.39 -18.33
N GLY A 40 -10.66 9.02 -17.06
CA GLY A 40 -9.79 7.93 -16.60
C GLY A 40 -8.30 8.28 -16.48
N TRP A 41 -7.88 9.51 -16.79
CA TRP A 41 -6.52 9.99 -16.57
C TRP A 41 -6.41 10.68 -15.23
N SER A 42 -5.23 10.56 -14.59
CA SER A 42 -4.94 11.17 -13.30
C SER A 42 -3.49 11.63 -13.26
N GLU A 43 -3.29 12.93 -13.09
CA GLU A 43 -1.98 13.59 -13.14
C GLU A 43 -1.77 14.55 -11.99
N GLN A 44 -0.50 14.75 -11.60
CA GLN A 44 -0.08 15.79 -10.66
C GLN A 44 1.22 16.45 -11.10
N LYS A 45 1.44 17.68 -10.65
CA LYS A 45 2.70 18.40 -10.86
C LYS A 45 3.67 18.08 -9.73
N PRO A 46 4.84 17.51 -10.00
CA PRO A 46 5.82 17.21 -8.95
C PRO A 46 6.26 18.46 -8.15
N GLU A 47 6.22 19.62 -8.77
CA GLU A 47 6.55 20.89 -8.12
C GLU A 47 5.56 21.25 -7.01
N ASP A 48 4.28 20.87 -7.14
CA ASP A 48 3.26 21.09 -6.12
C ASP A 48 3.58 20.25 -4.86
N TRP A 49 4.02 18.99 -5.06
CA TRP A 49 4.48 18.15 -3.95
C TRP A 49 5.65 18.78 -3.21
N TYR A 50 6.64 19.28 -3.97
CA TYR A 50 7.83 19.90 -3.39
C TYR A 50 7.47 21.17 -2.63
N SER A 51 6.71 22.09 -3.23
CA SER A 51 6.34 23.36 -2.60
C SER A 51 5.52 23.14 -1.32
N GLN A 52 4.52 22.26 -1.35
CA GLN A 52 3.70 21.95 -0.19
C GLN A 52 4.48 21.21 0.90
N SER A 53 5.43 20.34 0.53
CA SER A 53 6.33 19.70 1.48
C SER A 53 7.24 20.72 2.16
N MET A 54 7.81 21.68 1.43
CA MET A 54 8.64 22.74 2.01
C MET A 54 7.86 23.64 2.96
N GLU A 55 6.64 24.07 2.58
CA GLU A 55 5.77 24.82 3.48
C GLU A 55 5.40 24.01 4.72
N GLY A 56 5.05 22.74 4.52
CA GLY A 56 4.69 21.84 5.61
C GLY A 56 5.84 21.60 6.58
N ILE A 57 7.08 21.42 6.09
CA ILE A 57 8.27 21.27 6.95
C ILE A 57 8.51 22.55 7.75
N LYS A 58 8.42 23.74 7.13
CA LYS A 58 8.56 25.02 7.84
C LYS A 58 7.57 25.16 9.00
N GLU A 59 6.31 24.83 8.74
CA GLU A 59 5.26 24.86 9.77
C GLU A 59 5.50 23.80 10.85
N LEU A 60 5.91 22.58 10.45
CA LEU A 60 6.17 21.47 11.36
C LEU A 60 7.24 21.81 12.40
N ILE A 61 8.33 22.43 11.95
CA ILE A 61 9.50 22.75 12.79
C ILE A 61 9.44 24.16 13.42
N SER A 62 8.34 24.88 13.25
CA SER A 62 8.24 26.29 13.71
C SER A 62 8.39 26.47 15.21
N GLU A 63 8.01 25.47 16.00
CA GLU A 63 7.94 25.51 17.45
C GLU A 63 8.92 24.53 18.14
N CYS A 64 9.77 23.85 17.37
CA CYS A 64 10.76 22.93 17.93
C CYS A 64 12.18 23.53 17.95
N ASP A 65 13.06 22.93 18.72
CA ASP A 65 14.49 23.20 18.62
C ASP A 65 15.04 22.59 17.33
N LYS A 66 15.23 23.41 16.31
CA LYS A 66 15.72 23.01 14.99
C LYS A 66 17.07 22.31 15.01
N SER A 67 17.90 22.55 16.04
CA SER A 67 19.19 21.88 16.19
C SER A 67 19.06 20.40 16.54
N GLN A 68 17.88 19.97 16.99
CA GLN A 68 17.56 18.57 17.32
C GLN A 68 17.08 17.76 16.11
N VAL A 69 16.76 18.39 14.98
CA VAL A 69 16.30 17.66 13.77
C VAL A 69 17.48 16.94 13.16
N ALA A 70 17.45 15.61 13.17
CA ALA A 70 18.54 14.75 12.74
C ALA A 70 18.34 14.16 11.34
N GLY A 71 17.10 13.88 10.95
CA GLY A 71 16.83 13.22 9.69
C GLY A 71 15.41 13.39 9.17
N ILE A 72 15.26 13.25 7.87
CA ILE A 72 14.00 13.28 7.11
C ILE A 72 13.91 12.01 6.28
N SER A 73 12.77 11.34 6.32
CA SER A 73 12.47 10.20 5.46
C SER A 73 11.05 10.26 4.94
N PHE A 74 10.70 9.34 4.04
CA PHE A 74 9.49 9.42 3.25
C PHE A 74 8.68 8.13 3.30
N GLY A 75 7.36 8.26 3.25
CA GLY A 75 6.44 7.32 2.67
C GLY A 75 5.79 7.99 1.46
N GLY A 76 5.61 7.30 0.36
CA GLY A 76 5.06 7.96 -0.82
C GLY A 76 4.12 7.09 -1.65
N GLN A 77 3.10 7.74 -2.27
CA GLN A 77 2.25 7.08 -3.25
C GLN A 77 3.11 6.39 -4.31
N MET A 78 2.85 5.12 -4.53
CA MET A 78 3.66 4.27 -5.40
C MET A 78 3.32 4.46 -6.89
N HIS A 79 4.17 3.91 -7.75
CA HIS A 79 3.93 3.71 -9.18
C HIS A 79 3.87 4.96 -10.06
N GLY A 80 3.80 6.16 -9.50
CA GLY A 80 3.76 7.42 -10.25
C GLY A 80 4.98 7.59 -11.14
N LEU A 81 4.79 8.00 -12.40
CA LEU A 81 5.89 8.24 -13.33
C LEU A 81 6.27 9.73 -13.31
N VAL A 82 7.42 10.04 -12.76
CA VAL A 82 8.07 11.36 -12.83
C VAL A 82 9.26 11.26 -13.77
N VAL A 83 9.36 12.16 -14.74
CA VAL A 83 10.44 12.16 -15.75
C VAL A 83 11.08 13.54 -15.84
N LEU A 84 12.42 13.55 -15.78
CA LEU A 84 13.22 14.77 -15.89
C LEU A 84 14.10 14.73 -17.15
N ASP A 85 14.37 15.91 -17.69
CA ASP A 85 15.29 16.12 -18.81
C ASP A 85 16.76 16.32 -18.34
N GLU A 86 17.63 16.73 -19.27
CA GLU A 86 19.06 16.96 -19.01
C GLU A 86 19.34 18.12 -18.05
N ASN A 87 18.38 19.05 -17.89
CA ASN A 87 18.48 20.20 -16.99
C ASN A 87 17.80 19.94 -15.63
N ASP A 88 17.33 18.71 -15.41
CA ASP A 88 16.50 18.34 -14.25
C ASP A 88 15.12 19.02 -14.21
N ASP A 89 14.66 19.51 -15.35
CA ASP A 89 13.32 20.04 -15.50
C ASP A 89 12.29 18.91 -15.69
N VAL A 90 11.13 19.04 -15.07
CA VAL A 90 10.01 18.10 -15.21
C VAL A 90 9.46 18.18 -16.63
N ILE A 91 9.55 17.10 -17.39
CA ILE A 91 9.13 17.04 -18.81
C ILE A 91 7.62 17.18 -18.95
N ARG A 92 6.87 16.59 -18.02
CA ARG A 92 5.42 16.61 -18.02
C ARG A 92 4.87 16.33 -16.62
N PRO A 93 3.57 16.63 -16.33
CA PRO A 93 2.93 16.19 -15.08
C PRO A 93 3.07 14.67 -14.88
N ALA A 94 3.25 14.25 -13.63
CA ALA A 94 3.38 12.84 -13.27
C ALA A 94 2.09 12.08 -13.58
N ILE A 95 2.22 10.90 -14.19
CA ILE A 95 1.10 9.97 -14.39
C ILE A 95 0.96 9.10 -13.14
N LEU A 96 -0.19 9.17 -12.46
CA LEU A 96 -0.37 8.58 -11.14
C LEU A 96 -0.78 7.10 -11.17
N TRP A 97 -0.76 6.47 -10.00
CA TRP A 97 -1.11 5.06 -9.79
C TRP A 97 -2.55 4.71 -10.15
N ASN A 98 -3.48 5.66 -10.02
CA ASN A 98 -4.90 5.52 -10.33
C ASN A 98 -5.27 5.96 -11.75
N ASP A 99 -4.28 6.16 -12.62
CA ASP A 99 -4.46 6.48 -14.04
C ASP A 99 -4.71 5.22 -14.86
N GLY A 100 -5.75 5.25 -15.68
CA GLY A 100 -6.18 4.10 -16.49
C GLY A 100 -5.78 4.14 -17.97
N ARG A 101 -4.98 5.14 -18.40
CA ARG A 101 -4.64 5.32 -19.84
C ARG A 101 -3.84 4.18 -20.47
N THR A 102 -3.14 3.39 -19.66
CA THR A 102 -2.15 2.40 -20.10
C THR A 102 -2.72 0.99 -20.27
N GLN A 103 -4.03 0.84 -20.48
CA GLN A 103 -4.63 -0.49 -20.61
C GLN A 103 -4.06 -1.28 -21.80
N LYS A 104 -3.81 -0.62 -22.94
CA LYS A 104 -3.21 -1.23 -24.14
C LYS A 104 -1.81 -1.78 -23.86
N GLU A 105 -0.98 -1.00 -23.17
CA GLU A 105 0.38 -1.37 -22.81
C GLU A 105 0.38 -2.49 -21.75
N THR A 106 -0.55 -2.46 -20.82
CA THR A 106 -0.77 -3.52 -19.83
C THR A 106 -1.14 -4.83 -20.51
N ASP A 107 -2.06 -4.79 -21.48
CA ASP A 107 -2.47 -5.95 -22.27
C ASP A 107 -1.30 -6.48 -23.13
N TYR A 108 -0.50 -5.61 -23.71
CA TYR A 108 0.72 -5.99 -24.41
C TYR A 108 1.70 -6.76 -23.52
N LEU A 109 1.98 -6.21 -22.33
CA LEU A 109 2.86 -6.85 -21.36
C LEU A 109 2.33 -8.20 -20.92
N ASN A 110 1.07 -8.29 -20.51
CA ASN A 110 0.49 -9.53 -19.98
C ASN A 110 0.24 -10.61 -21.05
N ASN A 111 -0.10 -10.22 -22.29
CA ASN A 111 -0.55 -11.17 -23.32
C ASN A 111 0.50 -11.44 -24.40
N LYS A 112 1.36 -10.46 -24.76
CA LYS A 112 2.40 -10.63 -25.78
C LYS A 112 3.76 -11.00 -25.17
N ILE A 113 4.19 -10.28 -24.14
CA ILE A 113 5.39 -10.69 -23.38
C ILE A 113 5.04 -11.93 -22.56
N GLY A 114 3.90 -11.92 -21.87
CA GLY A 114 3.35 -13.03 -21.11
C GLY A 114 3.57 -12.89 -19.60
N LYS A 115 2.52 -13.21 -18.83
CA LYS A 115 2.53 -13.12 -17.37
C LYS A 115 3.66 -13.91 -16.72
N ASP A 116 3.92 -15.13 -17.21
CA ASP A 116 4.97 -15.98 -16.67
C ASP A 116 6.37 -15.36 -16.79
N LYS A 117 6.65 -14.73 -17.94
CA LYS A 117 7.93 -14.02 -18.15
C LYS A 117 8.02 -12.76 -17.29
N LEU A 118 6.93 -11.98 -17.20
CA LEU A 118 6.91 -10.81 -16.32
C LEU A 118 7.16 -11.21 -14.87
N SER A 119 6.52 -12.30 -14.42
CA SER A 119 6.72 -12.86 -13.08
C SER A 119 8.16 -13.34 -12.87
N GLU A 120 8.76 -13.98 -13.87
CA GLU A 120 10.17 -14.38 -13.84
C GLU A 120 11.10 -13.15 -13.72
N TYR A 121 10.80 -12.07 -14.47
CA TYR A 121 11.64 -10.87 -14.53
C TYR A 121 11.50 -9.93 -13.33
N THR A 122 10.32 -9.92 -12.66
CA THR A 122 9.98 -8.92 -11.65
C THR A 122 9.21 -9.45 -10.46
N ALA A 123 8.87 -10.75 -10.41
CA ALA A 123 7.96 -11.38 -9.45
C ALA A 123 6.49 -10.90 -9.54
N ASN A 124 6.14 -10.08 -10.53
CA ASN A 124 4.81 -9.48 -10.69
C ASN A 124 4.31 -9.55 -12.12
N ILE A 125 3.01 -9.30 -12.31
CA ILE A 125 2.37 -9.08 -13.60
C ILE A 125 2.06 -7.60 -13.81
N ALA A 126 1.72 -7.20 -15.02
CA ALA A 126 1.42 -5.79 -15.31
C ALA A 126 0.03 -5.38 -14.86
N PHE A 127 -0.06 -4.17 -14.29
CA PHE A 127 -1.29 -3.44 -13.99
C PHE A 127 -1.18 -2.02 -14.55
N ALA A 128 -2.30 -1.45 -14.96
CA ALA A 128 -2.33 -0.11 -15.57
C ALA A 128 -1.74 0.97 -14.63
N GLY A 129 -1.89 0.80 -13.32
CA GLY A 129 -1.31 1.69 -12.33
C GLY A 129 0.22 1.64 -12.21
N PHE A 130 0.90 0.60 -12.69
CA PHE A 130 2.36 0.43 -12.53
C PHE A 130 3.16 1.35 -13.47
N THR A 131 4.44 1.53 -13.18
CA THR A 131 5.31 2.51 -13.87
C THR A 131 5.69 2.06 -15.29
N ALA A 132 6.05 0.80 -15.50
CA ALA A 132 6.49 0.30 -16.81
C ALA A 132 5.45 0.49 -17.93
N PRO A 133 4.13 0.20 -17.73
CA PRO A 133 3.12 0.52 -18.73
C PRO A 133 3.06 2.01 -19.11
N LYS A 134 3.32 2.92 -18.16
CA LYS A 134 3.34 4.37 -18.41
C LYS A 134 4.53 4.80 -19.24
N ILE A 135 5.70 4.17 -19.04
CA ILE A 135 6.88 4.40 -19.87
C ILE A 135 6.60 3.96 -21.31
N LEU A 136 6.01 2.78 -21.50
CA LEU A 136 5.60 2.30 -22.82
C LEU A 136 4.59 3.23 -23.48
N TRP A 137 3.61 3.70 -22.71
CA TRP A 137 2.62 4.66 -23.21
C TRP A 137 3.27 5.97 -23.68
N MET A 138 4.22 6.53 -22.90
CA MET A 138 4.95 7.73 -23.31
C MET A 138 5.74 7.50 -24.61
N ARG A 139 6.42 6.35 -24.74
CA ARG A 139 7.18 6.01 -25.93
C ARG A 139 6.31 6.01 -27.19
N GLU A 140 5.08 5.51 -27.09
CA GLU A 140 4.15 5.41 -28.23
C GLU A 140 3.39 6.70 -28.49
N ASN A 141 2.97 7.43 -27.45
CA ASN A 141 2.04 8.56 -27.57
C ASN A 141 2.71 9.93 -27.43
N GLU A 142 3.86 9.99 -26.76
CA GLU A 142 4.65 11.22 -26.56
C GLU A 142 6.14 10.98 -26.88
N PRO A 143 6.50 10.55 -28.12
CA PRO A 143 7.88 10.17 -28.46
C PRO A 143 8.89 11.31 -28.27
N ASP A 144 8.50 12.56 -28.52
CA ASP A 144 9.38 13.73 -28.33
C ASP A 144 9.69 13.95 -26.83
N ASN A 145 8.72 13.73 -25.94
CA ASN A 145 8.93 13.78 -24.50
C ASN A 145 9.75 12.57 -24.02
N PHE A 146 9.44 11.37 -24.53
CA PHE A 146 10.19 10.16 -24.21
C PHE A 146 11.67 10.30 -24.52
N ASN A 147 12.02 10.87 -25.68
CA ASN A 147 13.40 11.05 -26.10
C ASN A 147 14.20 12.06 -25.26
N LYS A 148 13.53 12.91 -24.48
CA LYS A 148 14.16 13.87 -23.56
C LYS A 148 14.48 13.26 -22.20
N ILE A 149 13.92 12.09 -21.85
CA ILE A 149 14.06 11.50 -20.52
C ILE A 149 15.53 11.22 -20.20
N LYS A 150 16.01 11.81 -19.12
CA LYS A 150 17.32 11.53 -18.52
C LYS A 150 17.19 10.85 -17.16
N LYS A 151 16.13 11.14 -16.42
CA LYS A 151 15.85 10.53 -15.12
C LYS A 151 14.39 10.10 -15.04
N ILE A 152 14.18 8.88 -14.55
CA ILE A 152 12.88 8.31 -14.22
C ILE A 152 12.83 8.17 -12.70
N MET A 153 11.79 8.71 -12.07
CA MET A 153 11.61 8.72 -10.62
C MET A 153 10.21 8.33 -10.23
N LEU A 154 10.07 7.89 -9.00
CA LEU A 154 8.80 7.80 -8.30
C LEU A 154 8.49 9.10 -7.53
N PRO A 155 7.25 9.33 -7.08
CA PRO A 155 6.88 10.60 -6.44
C PRO A 155 7.75 10.97 -5.23
N LYS A 156 7.99 10.05 -4.28
CA LYS A 156 8.85 10.33 -3.13
C LYS A 156 10.32 10.53 -3.50
N ASP A 157 10.79 9.83 -4.56
CA ASP A 157 12.18 9.96 -5.04
C ASP A 157 12.44 11.38 -5.53
N TYR A 158 11.44 12.01 -6.17
CA TYR A 158 11.54 13.39 -6.60
C TYR A 158 11.74 14.34 -5.39
N LEU A 159 11.01 14.11 -4.28
CA LEU A 159 11.24 14.90 -3.06
C LEU A 159 12.64 14.67 -2.48
N ALA A 160 13.06 13.41 -2.36
CA ALA A 160 14.39 13.07 -1.86
C ALA A 160 15.49 13.71 -2.73
N TYR A 161 15.32 13.66 -4.06
CA TYR A 161 16.22 14.31 -5.02
C TYR A 161 16.26 15.82 -4.84
N LYS A 162 15.12 16.47 -4.74
CA LYS A 162 15.04 17.94 -4.52
C LYS A 162 15.73 18.36 -3.23
N LEU A 163 15.61 17.56 -2.16
CA LEU A 163 16.19 17.89 -0.86
C LEU A 163 17.67 17.56 -0.75
N SER A 164 18.14 16.46 -1.36
CA SER A 164 19.53 15.96 -1.23
C SER A 164 20.41 16.13 -2.45
N GLY A 165 19.83 16.27 -3.64
CA GLY A 165 20.54 16.19 -4.91
C GLY A 165 20.95 14.78 -5.34
N THR A 166 20.56 13.74 -4.59
CA THR A 166 20.89 12.35 -4.90
C THR A 166 19.79 11.68 -5.71
N PHE A 167 20.14 11.19 -6.89
CA PHE A 167 19.23 10.42 -7.75
C PHE A 167 19.11 8.99 -7.22
N CYS A 168 18.07 8.73 -6.42
CA CYS A 168 17.88 7.51 -5.63
C CYS A 168 16.43 7.05 -5.61
N THR A 169 16.25 5.77 -5.34
CA THR A 169 14.99 5.13 -4.93
C THR A 169 15.28 4.04 -3.91
N ASP A 170 14.24 3.50 -3.27
CA ASP A 170 14.39 2.32 -2.42
C ASP A 170 13.77 1.07 -3.06
N TYR A 171 14.18 -0.10 -2.58
CA TYR A 171 13.71 -1.37 -3.11
C TYR A 171 12.20 -1.57 -2.99
N SER A 172 11.56 -1.11 -1.88
CA SER A 172 10.14 -1.33 -1.66
C SER A 172 9.27 -0.59 -2.68
N ASP A 173 9.61 0.66 -2.99
CA ASP A 173 8.89 1.47 -3.96
C ASP A 173 9.23 1.05 -5.41
N ALA A 174 10.51 0.80 -5.69
CA ALA A 174 10.98 0.29 -6.98
C ALA A 174 10.33 -1.04 -7.37
N SER A 175 9.97 -1.89 -6.42
CA SER A 175 9.24 -3.14 -6.65
C SER A 175 7.91 -2.92 -7.40
N GLY A 176 7.26 -1.79 -7.17
CA GLY A 176 6.00 -1.42 -7.83
C GLY A 176 6.16 -0.80 -9.22
N MET A 177 7.39 -0.62 -9.70
CA MET A 177 7.64 -0.07 -11.03
C MET A 177 7.44 -1.09 -12.17
N LEU A 178 7.48 -2.39 -11.88
CA LEU A 178 7.59 -3.49 -12.85
C LEU A 178 8.89 -3.40 -13.67
N LEU A 179 9.95 -2.86 -13.08
CA LEU A 179 11.30 -2.72 -13.64
C LEU A 179 12.37 -3.36 -12.75
N LEU A 180 12.02 -3.66 -11.49
CA LEU A 180 12.90 -4.30 -10.52
C LEU A 180 12.79 -5.82 -10.59
N ASP A 181 13.91 -6.52 -10.64
CA ASP A 181 13.99 -7.94 -10.27
C ASP A 181 13.98 -8.01 -8.74
N VAL A 182 12.79 -8.19 -8.16
CA VAL A 182 12.56 -8.20 -6.72
C VAL A 182 13.40 -9.27 -6.02
N LYS A 183 13.51 -10.46 -6.63
CA LYS A 183 14.26 -11.58 -6.06
C LYS A 183 15.76 -11.25 -5.86
N ASN A 184 16.35 -10.60 -6.85
CA ASN A 184 17.79 -10.33 -6.92
C ASN A 184 18.14 -8.90 -6.53
N LYS A 185 17.14 -8.07 -6.19
CA LYS A 185 17.31 -6.66 -5.78
C LYS A 185 18.16 -5.85 -6.77
N CYS A 186 17.81 -5.91 -8.04
CA CYS A 186 18.47 -5.16 -9.11
C CYS A 186 17.49 -4.81 -10.23
N TRP A 187 17.87 -3.84 -11.07
CA TRP A 187 17.06 -3.52 -12.25
C TRP A 187 17.00 -4.71 -13.21
N SER A 188 15.79 -5.04 -13.68
CA SER A 188 15.57 -6.13 -14.65
C SER A 188 16.02 -5.70 -16.03
N LYS A 189 17.07 -6.35 -16.55
CA LYS A 189 17.60 -6.09 -17.90
C LYS A 189 16.53 -6.30 -18.97
N GLN A 190 15.74 -7.36 -18.85
CA GLN A 190 14.67 -7.68 -19.78
C GLN A 190 13.59 -6.60 -19.79
N MET A 191 13.20 -6.09 -18.62
CA MET A 191 12.19 -5.04 -18.54
C MET A 191 12.73 -3.69 -19.04
N MET A 192 14.01 -3.37 -18.80
CA MET A 192 14.65 -2.19 -19.40
C MET A 192 14.63 -2.23 -20.92
N GLU A 193 14.97 -3.38 -21.52
CA GLU A 193 14.90 -3.58 -22.97
C GLU A 193 13.49 -3.44 -23.52
N ILE A 194 12.49 -4.06 -22.85
CA ILE A 194 11.07 -3.98 -23.24
C ILE A 194 10.59 -2.52 -23.20
N CYS A 195 10.92 -1.78 -22.16
CA CYS A 195 10.53 -0.38 -21.99
C CYS A 195 11.35 0.58 -22.86
N GLY A 196 12.52 0.18 -23.35
CA GLY A 196 13.43 1.03 -24.14
C GLY A 196 14.15 2.07 -23.29
N VAL A 197 14.49 1.71 -22.04
CA VAL A 197 15.20 2.57 -21.09
C VAL A 197 16.54 1.96 -20.71
N SER A 198 17.51 2.80 -20.35
CA SER A 198 18.82 2.36 -19.87
C SER A 198 18.93 2.44 -18.34
N GLU A 199 19.87 1.72 -17.76
CA GLU A 199 20.12 1.76 -16.32
C GLU A 199 20.52 3.17 -15.84
N GLU A 200 21.18 3.97 -16.71
CA GLU A 200 21.56 5.36 -16.40
C GLU A 200 20.36 6.29 -16.19
N GLN A 201 19.20 5.93 -16.79
CA GLN A 201 17.94 6.67 -16.61
C GLN A 201 17.18 6.25 -15.35
N LEU A 202 17.63 5.19 -14.67
CA LEU A 202 17.00 4.68 -13.44
C LEU A 202 17.81 5.10 -12.21
N PRO A 203 17.14 5.36 -11.08
CA PRO A 203 17.82 5.81 -9.87
C PRO A 203 18.68 4.72 -9.23
N LYS A 204 19.67 5.11 -8.44
CA LYS A 204 20.42 4.19 -7.60
C LYS A 204 19.50 3.59 -6.54
N LEU A 205 19.57 2.28 -6.35
CA LEU A 205 18.80 1.51 -5.40
C LEU A 205 19.43 1.55 -4.00
N PHE A 206 18.59 1.73 -2.99
CA PHE A 206 18.96 1.76 -1.57
C PHE A 206 17.97 0.91 -0.76
N GLU A 207 18.38 0.47 0.42
CA GLU A 207 17.41 0.02 1.44
C GLU A 207 16.64 1.25 1.97
N SER A 208 15.40 1.05 2.39
CA SER A 208 14.49 2.13 2.79
C SER A 208 15.02 2.97 3.96
N TYR A 209 15.85 2.36 4.83
CA TYR A 209 16.46 3.00 6.00
C TYR A 209 17.86 3.56 5.75
N GLU A 210 18.40 3.43 4.53
CA GLU A 210 19.73 3.95 4.22
C GLU A 210 19.74 5.46 4.01
N VAL A 211 20.83 6.08 4.43
CA VAL A 211 21.11 7.49 4.18
C VAL A 211 21.52 7.67 2.72
N VAL A 212 20.78 8.47 1.98
CA VAL A 212 21.08 8.79 0.56
C VAL A 212 21.90 10.06 0.41
N GLY A 213 21.91 10.92 1.42
CA GLY A 213 22.63 12.18 1.45
C GLY A 213 22.26 13.03 2.66
N THR A 214 22.60 14.32 2.57
CA THR A 214 22.20 15.33 3.54
C THR A 214 21.44 16.44 2.85
N LEU A 215 20.81 17.35 3.59
CA LEU A 215 20.13 18.51 3.01
C LEU A 215 21.11 19.34 2.17
N LYS A 216 20.67 19.75 0.98
CA LYS A 216 21.37 20.77 0.18
C LYS A 216 21.47 22.07 0.99
N GLU A 217 22.56 22.81 0.79
CA GLU A 217 22.87 24.00 1.55
C GLU A 217 21.77 25.08 1.42
N ASP A 218 21.28 25.31 0.21
CA ASP A 218 20.18 26.25 -0.07
C ASP A 218 18.87 25.86 0.64
N ILE A 219 18.56 24.56 0.67
CA ILE A 219 17.36 24.03 1.36
C ILE A 219 17.54 24.14 2.89
N ALA A 220 18.71 23.83 3.40
CA ALA A 220 19.02 23.94 4.83
C ALA A 220 18.88 25.38 5.31
N GLU A 221 19.41 26.34 4.55
CA GLU A 221 19.26 27.80 4.82
C GLU A 221 17.80 28.22 4.81
N GLU A 222 17.03 27.80 3.78
CA GLU A 222 15.60 28.14 3.64
C GLU A 222 14.76 27.63 4.81
N LEU A 223 15.04 26.43 5.32
CA LEU A 223 14.34 25.82 6.45
C LEU A 223 14.90 26.29 7.81
N GLY A 224 16.10 26.84 7.83
CA GLY A 224 16.84 27.16 9.05
C GLY A 224 17.27 25.90 9.80
N LEU A 225 17.58 24.82 9.07
CA LEU A 225 18.10 23.56 9.58
C LEU A 225 19.61 23.45 9.33
N SER A 226 20.26 22.50 10.01
CA SER A 226 21.64 22.13 9.68
C SER A 226 21.70 21.42 8.34
N LYS A 227 22.74 21.69 7.55
CA LYS A 227 23.04 20.92 6.33
C LYS A 227 23.45 19.46 6.62
N GLU A 228 23.74 19.15 7.88
CA GLU A 228 24.05 17.77 8.32
C GLU A 228 22.80 16.92 8.56
N VAL A 229 21.59 17.48 8.43
CA VAL A 229 20.33 16.72 8.51
C VAL A 229 20.34 15.66 7.41
N LYS A 230 20.24 14.40 7.81
CA LYS A 230 20.30 13.25 6.91
C LYS A 230 19.01 13.11 6.13
N ILE A 231 19.12 12.76 4.86
CA ILE A 231 17.99 12.35 4.01
C ILE A 231 18.08 10.84 3.83
N ILE A 232 17.01 10.16 4.21
CA ILE A 232 16.88 8.71 4.18
C ILE A 232 15.99 8.32 3.01
N ALA A 233 16.29 7.21 2.33
CA ALA A 233 15.63 6.77 1.11
C ALA A 233 14.09 6.73 1.23
N GLY A 234 13.58 6.30 2.38
CA GLY A 234 12.15 6.13 2.59
C GLY A 234 11.60 4.88 1.90
N ALA A 235 10.29 4.75 1.84
CA ALA A 235 9.62 3.57 1.32
C ALA A 235 8.36 3.93 0.52
N GLY A 236 7.86 3.01 -0.30
CA GLY A 236 6.49 3.08 -0.80
C GLY A 236 5.50 3.16 0.36
N ASP A 237 4.38 3.83 0.17
CA ASP A 237 3.40 4.13 1.23
C ASP A 237 2.95 2.89 2.02
N ASN A 238 2.70 1.77 1.33
CA ASN A 238 2.29 0.52 1.98
C ASN A 238 3.40 -0.07 2.87
N ALA A 239 4.66 -0.05 2.42
CA ALA A 239 5.79 -0.53 3.20
C ALA A 239 6.11 0.41 4.37
N ALA A 240 6.02 1.74 4.16
CA ALA A 240 6.14 2.72 5.24
C ALA A 240 5.03 2.54 6.28
N ALA A 241 3.77 2.34 5.86
CA ALA A 241 2.66 2.04 6.76
C ALA A 241 2.89 0.74 7.54
N ALA A 242 3.46 -0.28 6.89
CA ALA A 242 3.82 -1.52 7.57
C ALA A 242 4.86 -1.30 8.66
N VAL A 243 5.89 -0.50 8.41
CA VAL A 243 6.86 -0.09 9.45
C VAL A 243 6.15 0.65 10.58
N GLY A 244 5.33 1.66 10.26
CA GLY A 244 4.59 2.46 11.24
C GLY A 244 3.59 1.68 12.08
N THR A 245 3.14 0.52 11.60
CA THR A 245 2.27 -0.41 12.34
C THR A 245 3.05 -1.57 12.98
N GLY A 246 4.37 -1.60 12.85
CA GLY A 246 5.23 -2.67 13.37
C GLY A 246 5.02 -4.01 12.63
N THR A 247 4.62 -3.96 11.36
CA THR A 247 4.46 -5.14 10.51
C THR A 247 5.77 -5.40 9.77
N VAL A 248 6.77 -5.80 10.52
CA VAL A 248 8.14 -6.07 10.08
C VAL A 248 8.61 -7.42 10.61
N GLY A 249 9.64 -7.99 9.99
CA GLY A 249 10.14 -9.32 10.33
C GLY A 249 9.37 -10.44 9.62
N ASP A 250 9.42 -11.65 10.14
CA ASP A 250 8.85 -12.83 9.47
C ASP A 250 7.43 -13.14 9.95
N GLY A 251 6.51 -13.35 9.01
CA GLY A 251 5.14 -13.75 9.29
C GLY A 251 4.26 -12.71 9.98
N MET A 252 4.68 -11.44 10.00
CA MET A 252 3.85 -10.37 10.52
C MET A 252 2.84 -9.93 9.47
N CYS A 253 1.63 -9.60 9.91
CA CYS A 253 0.53 -9.24 9.04
C CYS A 253 -0.12 -7.92 9.49
N ASN A 254 -0.59 -7.15 8.51
CA ASN A 254 -1.45 -5.99 8.73
C ASN A 254 -2.63 -6.02 7.75
N ILE A 255 -3.83 -5.79 8.28
CA ILE A 255 -5.05 -5.65 7.50
C ILE A 255 -5.52 -4.21 7.60
N SER A 256 -5.64 -3.55 6.44
CA SER A 256 -6.29 -2.24 6.35
C SER A 256 -7.71 -2.39 5.84
N LEU A 257 -8.69 -1.94 6.64
CA LEU A 257 -10.12 -1.92 6.30
C LEU A 257 -10.56 -0.50 5.97
N GLY A 258 -10.09 0.01 4.85
CA GLY A 258 -10.54 1.26 4.25
C GLY A 258 -11.68 1.06 3.24
N THR A 259 -11.92 2.01 2.35
CA THR A 259 -12.82 1.85 1.19
C THR A 259 -12.47 0.58 0.43
N SER A 260 -11.22 0.43 0.04
CA SER A 260 -10.60 -0.84 -0.35
C SER A 260 -9.96 -1.51 0.87
N GLY A 261 -9.57 -2.77 0.73
CA GLY A 261 -8.84 -3.51 1.75
C GLY A 261 -7.47 -3.92 1.26
N THR A 262 -6.50 -3.94 2.16
CA THR A 262 -5.22 -4.58 1.89
C THR A 262 -4.88 -5.57 2.98
N ILE A 263 -4.23 -6.65 2.59
CA ILE A 263 -3.54 -7.56 3.50
C ILE A 263 -2.07 -7.53 3.16
N PHE A 264 -1.26 -7.08 4.09
CA PHE A 264 0.20 -6.96 3.97
C PHE A 264 0.85 -8.02 4.85
N ILE A 265 1.75 -8.81 4.29
CA ILE A 265 2.38 -9.93 4.99
C ILE A 265 3.90 -9.85 4.79
N SER A 266 4.63 -9.54 5.86
CA SER A 266 6.10 -9.50 5.82
C SER A 266 6.70 -10.92 5.87
N SER A 267 7.80 -11.11 5.16
CA SER A 267 8.52 -12.38 5.09
C SER A 267 10.01 -12.15 4.92
N LYS A 268 10.83 -12.92 5.64
CA LYS A 268 12.29 -12.91 5.45
C LYS A 268 12.72 -13.67 4.20
N THR A 269 11.83 -14.46 3.63
CA THR A 269 12.08 -15.24 2.42
C THR A 269 11.33 -14.65 1.22
N PHE A 270 12.00 -14.59 0.07
CA PHE A 270 11.34 -14.27 -1.19
C PHE A 270 10.26 -15.32 -1.51
N GLY A 271 9.09 -14.84 -1.94
CA GLY A 271 7.98 -15.68 -2.34
C GLY A 271 7.16 -15.03 -3.45
N VAL A 272 6.70 -15.84 -4.40
CA VAL A 272 5.74 -15.45 -5.43
C VAL A 272 4.84 -16.66 -5.71
N ASP A 273 3.53 -16.45 -5.72
CA ASP A 273 2.61 -17.52 -6.07
C ASP A 273 2.49 -17.69 -7.60
N SER A 274 2.22 -18.90 -8.03
CA SER A 274 2.20 -19.26 -9.45
C SER A 274 1.17 -18.48 -10.29
N ASN A 275 0.16 -17.90 -9.66
CA ASN A 275 -0.91 -17.14 -10.32
C ASN A 275 -0.71 -15.63 -10.20
N ASN A 276 0.34 -15.14 -9.53
CA ASN A 276 0.54 -13.75 -9.17
C ASN A 276 -0.74 -13.14 -8.54
N ALA A 277 -1.38 -13.90 -7.67
CA ALA A 277 -2.59 -13.48 -6.95
C ALA A 277 -2.28 -12.37 -5.94
N LEU A 278 -1.05 -12.36 -5.39
CA LEU A 278 -0.52 -11.33 -4.53
C LEU A 278 0.62 -10.60 -5.22
N HIS A 279 0.80 -9.31 -4.89
CA HIS A 279 2.03 -8.60 -5.20
C HIS A 279 3.18 -9.15 -4.36
N SER A 280 4.34 -9.34 -4.97
CA SER A 280 5.58 -9.74 -4.31
C SER A 280 6.59 -8.61 -4.44
N PHE A 281 6.87 -7.93 -3.35
CA PHE A 281 7.70 -6.73 -3.30
C PHE A 281 8.79 -6.86 -2.24
N ASP A 282 9.84 -6.06 -2.37
CA ASP A 282 10.77 -5.81 -1.27
C ASP A 282 10.07 -5.02 -0.16
N HIS A 283 10.49 -5.25 1.08
CA HIS A 283 9.98 -4.56 2.25
C HIS A 283 11.00 -3.56 2.80
N ALA A 284 10.49 -2.55 3.50
CA ALA A 284 11.29 -1.49 4.09
C ALA A 284 12.19 -1.93 5.25
N ASP A 285 12.10 -3.16 5.72
CA ASP A 285 12.97 -3.77 6.72
C ASP A 285 14.18 -4.54 6.15
N GLY A 286 14.36 -4.46 4.82
CA GLY A 286 15.45 -5.15 4.11
C GLY A 286 15.10 -6.55 3.61
N TYR A 287 13.87 -7.02 3.84
CA TYR A 287 13.37 -8.33 3.41
C TYR A 287 12.29 -8.20 2.33
N TYR A 288 11.23 -8.99 2.38
CA TYR A 288 10.18 -9.06 1.37
C TYR A 288 8.80 -8.93 2.00
N HIS A 289 7.80 -8.65 1.18
CA HIS A 289 6.41 -8.77 1.58
C HIS A 289 5.53 -9.27 0.43
N LEU A 290 4.43 -9.86 0.81
CA LEU A 290 3.32 -10.17 -0.07
C LEU A 290 2.16 -9.21 0.27
N MET A 291 1.46 -8.74 -0.76
CA MET A 291 0.33 -7.86 -0.56
C MET A 291 -0.87 -8.25 -1.42
N GLY A 292 -1.99 -8.50 -0.77
CA GLY A 292 -3.29 -8.65 -1.42
C GLY A 292 -4.09 -7.35 -1.39
N CYS A 293 -4.70 -7.01 -2.51
CA CYS A 293 -5.56 -5.84 -2.66
C CYS A 293 -6.99 -6.28 -2.95
N MET A 294 -7.90 -5.95 -2.04
CA MET A 294 -9.34 -6.11 -2.19
C MET A 294 -9.95 -4.77 -2.62
N LEU A 295 -10.69 -4.74 -3.73
CA LEU A 295 -11.20 -3.48 -4.27
C LEU A 295 -12.35 -2.88 -3.45
N SER A 296 -13.12 -3.71 -2.76
CA SER A 296 -14.25 -3.27 -1.94
C SER A 296 -14.22 -3.96 -0.58
N ALA A 297 -13.79 -3.26 0.46
CA ALA A 297 -13.72 -3.77 1.84
C ALA A 297 -14.74 -3.05 2.74
N ALA A 298 -14.35 -2.03 3.49
CA ALA A 298 -15.31 -1.27 4.30
C ALA A 298 -16.37 -0.56 3.44
N SER A 299 -16.08 -0.31 2.16
CA SER A 299 -17.08 0.18 1.21
C SER A 299 -18.26 -0.77 1.02
N CYS A 300 -18.09 -2.09 1.17
CA CYS A 300 -19.20 -3.04 1.14
C CYS A 300 -20.18 -2.78 2.29
N ASN A 301 -19.66 -2.63 3.51
CA ASN A 301 -20.49 -2.30 4.66
C ASN A 301 -21.10 -0.90 4.54
N LYS A 302 -20.32 0.08 4.05
CA LYS A 302 -20.83 1.42 3.81
C LYS A 302 -21.97 1.42 2.79
N TRP A 303 -21.80 0.75 1.66
CA TRP A 303 -22.85 0.61 0.64
C TRP A 303 -24.10 -0.08 1.22
N TRP A 304 -23.92 -1.17 1.98
CA TRP A 304 -25.02 -1.88 2.61
C TRP A 304 -25.80 -0.98 3.57
N MET A 305 -25.11 -0.25 4.43
CA MET A 305 -25.71 0.66 5.40
C MET A 305 -26.38 1.87 4.74
N ASP A 306 -25.63 2.56 3.87
CA ASP A 306 -26.05 3.83 3.31
C ASP A 306 -27.11 3.67 2.22
N GLU A 307 -26.92 2.71 1.30
CA GLU A 307 -27.76 2.57 0.11
C GLU A 307 -28.88 1.54 0.27
N ILE A 308 -28.67 0.48 1.01
CA ILE A 308 -29.68 -0.58 1.18
C ILE A 308 -30.50 -0.36 2.44
N LEU A 309 -29.84 -0.22 3.58
CA LEU A 309 -30.54 -0.04 4.87
C LEU A 309 -30.96 1.41 5.14
N LYS A 310 -30.39 2.37 4.42
CA LYS A 310 -30.67 3.82 4.58
C LYS A 310 -30.44 4.32 6.00
N THR A 311 -29.37 3.89 6.65
CA THR A 311 -29.03 4.27 8.03
C THR A 311 -27.53 4.55 8.17
N LYS A 312 -27.19 5.40 9.14
CA LYS A 312 -25.80 5.69 9.57
C LYS A 312 -25.49 5.07 10.94
N GLU A 313 -26.42 4.33 11.53
CA GLU A 313 -26.29 3.76 12.87
C GLU A 313 -25.59 2.38 12.84
N TYR A 314 -24.31 2.36 12.39
CA TYR A 314 -23.53 1.15 12.20
C TYR A 314 -23.49 0.24 13.43
N SER A 315 -23.26 0.79 14.62
CA SER A 315 -23.20 0.01 15.85
C SER A 315 -24.52 -0.65 16.18
N LYS A 316 -25.63 0.08 16.03
CA LYS A 316 -26.97 -0.41 16.31
C LYS A 316 -27.38 -1.57 15.39
N GLU A 317 -27.05 -1.48 14.10
CA GLU A 317 -27.32 -2.56 13.14
C GLU A 317 -26.49 -3.82 13.42
N GLN A 318 -25.42 -3.73 14.19
CA GLN A 318 -24.57 -4.85 14.58
C GLN A 318 -24.97 -5.46 15.93
N GLU A 319 -25.74 -4.76 16.78
CA GLU A 319 -26.11 -5.23 18.13
C GLU A 319 -26.92 -6.53 18.12
N GLY A 320 -27.77 -6.73 17.11
CA GLY A 320 -28.58 -7.94 16.93
C GLY A 320 -27.80 -9.17 16.44
N ILE A 321 -26.55 -8.99 16.01
CA ILE A 321 -25.72 -10.08 15.47
C ILE A 321 -25.07 -10.86 16.61
N THR A 322 -25.69 -11.96 17.05
CA THR A 322 -25.23 -12.76 18.19
C THR A 322 -24.79 -14.18 17.82
N LYS A 323 -25.22 -14.70 16.67
CA LYS A 323 -24.97 -16.08 16.23
C LYS A 323 -23.84 -16.16 15.19
N LEU A 324 -22.62 -15.85 15.61
CA LEU A 324 -21.46 -15.88 14.72
C LEU A 324 -21.17 -17.31 14.23
N GLY A 325 -20.82 -17.44 12.96
CA GLY A 325 -20.50 -18.71 12.32
C GLY A 325 -21.71 -19.62 12.05
N GLU A 326 -22.93 -19.16 12.28
CA GLU A 326 -24.19 -19.94 12.06
C GLU A 326 -25.04 -19.38 10.91
N ASN A 327 -24.64 -18.27 10.32
CA ASN A 327 -25.36 -17.63 9.21
C ASN A 327 -25.35 -18.52 7.96
N HIS A 328 -26.50 -18.67 7.30
CA HIS A 328 -26.64 -19.43 6.04
C HIS A 328 -26.46 -18.56 4.79
N VAL A 329 -26.49 -17.25 4.96
CA VAL A 329 -26.29 -16.30 3.87
C VAL A 329 -24.80 -16.02 3.68
N PHE A 330 -24.36 -16.07 2.43
CA PHE A 330 -23.03 -15.66 2.02
C PHE A 330 -23.09 -14.39 1.17
N TYR A 331 -22.04 -13.61 1.22
CA TYR A 331 -21.87 -12.41 0.41
C TYR A 331 -20.49 -12.43 -0.27
N LEU A 332 -20.46 -12.33 -1.59
CA LEU A 332 -19.23 -12.06 -2.35
C LEU A 332 -19.03 -10.54 -2.38
N PRO A 333 -17.90 -10.00 -1.88
CA PRO A 333 -17.72 -8.56 -1.70
C PRO A 333 -17.22 -7.80 -2.95
N TYR A 334 -17.52 -8.27 -4.15
CA TYR A 334 -16.90 -7.81 -5.39
C TYR A 334 -17.69 -6.69 -6.08
N LEU A 335 -18.02 -5.61 -5.37
CA LEU A 335 -18.81 -4.48 -5.90
C LEU A 335 -18.18 -3.82 -7.13
N MET A 336 -16.84 -3.77 -7.19
CA MET A 336 -16.08 -3.14 -8.27
C MET A 336 -15.19 -4.14 -9.02
N GLY A 337 -15.58 -5.41 -9.10
CA GLY A 337 -14.67 -6.47 -9.48
C GLY A 337 -13.74 -6.85 -8.32
N GLU A 338 -12.75 -7.70 -8.58
CA GLU A 338 -11.77 -8.06 -7.56
C GLU A 338 -10.36 -8.23 -8.14
N ARG A 339 -9.36 -7.73 -7.39
CA ARG A 339 -7.95 -7.92 -7.71
C ARG A 339 -7.44 -9.20 -7.06
N SER A 340 -7.11 -9.17 -5.80
CA SER A 340 -6.55 -10.35 -5.11
C SER A 340 -7.64 -11.22 -4.48
N PRO A 341 -7.58 -12.55 -4.66
CA PRO A 341 -6.62 -13.30 -5.48
C PRO A 341 -7.07 -13.53 -6.93
N HIS A 342 -8.23 -13.03 -7.35
CA HIS A 342 -8.94 -13.47 -8.56
C HIS A 342 -8.48 -12.77 -9.84
N ASN A 343 -7.97 -11.54 -9.76
CA ASN A 343 -7.63 -10.69 -10.91
C ASN A 343 -8.78 -10.65 -11.95
N ASP A 344 -10.02 -10.47 -11.46
CA ASP A 344 -11.23 -10.49 -12.29
C ASP A 344 -12.02 -9.17 -12.15
N PRO A 345 -11.88 -8.23 -13.09
CA PRO A 345 -12.62 -6.97 -13.09
C PRO A 345 -14.12 -7.15 -13.35
N LYS A 346 -14.55 -8.31 -13.85
CA LYS A 346 -15.95 -8.64 -14.12
C LYS A 346 -16.65 -9.34 -12.95
N ALA A 347 -15.95 -9.74 -11.92
CA ALA A 347 -16.56 -10.26 -10.70
C ALA A 347 -17.56 -9.23 -10.13
N ARG A 348 -18.68 -9.69 -9.57
CA ARG A 348 -19.70 -8.82 -8.99
C ARG A 348 -20.13 -9.30 -7.61
N ALA A 349 -20.53 -8.35 -6.78
CA ALA A 349 -21.10 -8.65 -5.47
C ALA A 349 -22.38 -9.48 -5.61
N THR A 350 -22.52 -10.46 -4.72
CA THR A 350 -23.62 -11.43 -4.82
C THR A 350 -23.98 -11.92 -3.43
N PHE A 351 -25.28 -11.94 -3.10
CA PHE A 351 -25.80 -12.67 -1.97
C PHE A 351 -26.29 -14.05 -2.42
N ILE A 352 -26.00 -15.08 -1.64
CA ILE A 352 -26.45 -16.46 -1.89
C ILE A 352 -26.84 -17.16 -0.60
N GLY A 353 -27.81 -18.06 -0.65
CA GLY A 353 -28.27 -18.83 0.52
C GLY A 353 -29.45 -18.23 1.28
N MET A 354 -30.08 -17.17 0.75
CA MET A 354 -31.27 -16.57 1.37
C MET A 354 -32.49 -17.50 1.31
N SER A 355 -33.31 -17.43 2.36
CA SER A 355 -34.60 -18.12 2.49
C SER A 355 -35.66 -17.13 2.97
N MET A 356 -36.92 -17.59 3.11
CA MET A 356 -38.02 -16.69 3.52
C MET A 356 -37.90 -16.14 4.95
N ASP A 357 -37.13 -16.78 5.78
CA ASP A 357 -36.88 -16.42 7.18
C ASP A 357 -35.54 -15.67 7.37
N THR A 358 -34.83 -15.36 6.28
CA THR A 358 -33.60 -14.57 6.32
C THR A 358 -33.86 -13.17 6.89
N THR A 359 -33.16 -12.82 7.95
CA THR A 359 -33.33 -11.56 8.66
C THR A 359 -32.37 -10.47 8.15
N ARG A 360 -32.67 -9.22 8.53
CA ARG A 360 -31.81 -8.05 8.26
C ARG A 360 -30.43 -8.20 8.91
N GLU A 361 -30.39 -8.75 10.12
CA GLU A 361 -29.17 -9.01 10.88
C GLU A 361 -28.29 -10.06 10.18
N GLU A 362 -28.88 -11.12 9.65
CA GLU A 362 -28.16 -12.15 8.89
C GLU A 362 -27.57 -11.59 7.59
N MET A 363 -28.28 -10.71 6.89
CA MET A 363 -27.76 -10.02 5.71
C MET A 363 -26.61 -9.08 6.06
N THR A 364 -26.73 -8.30 7.14
CA THR A 364 -25.65 -7.43 7.65
C THR A 364 -24.42 -8.24 8.06
N GLN A 365 -24.62 -9.35 8.77
CA GLN A 365 -23.57 -10.28 9.15
C GLN A 365 -22.86 -10.86 7.92
N ALA A 366 -23.63 -11.25 6.89
CA ALA A 366 -23.07 -11.80 5.65
C ALA A 366 -22.12 -10.80 4.95
N VAL A 367 -22.44 -9.51 4.97
CA VAL A 367 -21.56 -8.46 4.40
C VAL A 367 -20.23 -8.40 5.16
N LEU A 368 -20.25 -8.39 6.49
CA LEU A 368 -19.05 -8.35 7.33
C LEU A 368 -18.20 -9.63 7.16
N GLU A 369 -18.85 -10.79 7.17
CA GLU A 369 -18.22 -12.10 6.99
C GLU A 369 -17.64 -12.25 5.57
N GLY A 370 -18.33 -11.79 4.54
CA GLY A 370 -17.91 -11.87 3.16
C GLY A 370 -16.60 -11.12 2.89
N VAL A 371 -16.45 -9.93 3.45
CA VAL A 371 -15.19 -9.18 3.40
C VAL A 371 -14.07 -9.93 4.13
N ALA A 372 -14.34 -10.49 5.31
CA ALA A 372 -13.35 -11.28 6.05
C ALA A 372 -12.92 -12.55 5.29
N PHE A 373 -13.86 -13.26 4.63
CA PHE A 373 -13.55 -14.42 3.80
C PHE A 373 -12.73 -14.05 2.56
N GLY A 374 -13.06 -12.95 1.88
CA GLY A 374 -12.30 -12.47 0.73
C GLY A 374 -10.86 -12.07 1.10
N LEU A 375 -10.65 -11.45 2.25
CA LEU A 375 -9.30 -11.19 2.78
C LEU A 375 -8.57 -12.49 3.14
N ARG A 376 -9.29 -13.48 3.70
CA ARG A 376 -8.74 -14.81 3.98
C ARG A 376 -8.26 -15.52 2.71
N ASP A 377 -8.92 -15.37 1.59
CA ASP A 377 -8.45 -15.95 0.31
C ASP A 377 -7.01 -15.51 0.00
N SER A 378 -6.69 -14.23 0.20
CA SER A 378 -5.32 -13.72 0.05
C SER A 378 -4.35 -14.26 1.12
N LEU A 379 -4.80 -14.39 2.36
CA LEU A 379 -4.01 -14.97 3.46
C LEU A 379 -3.63 -16.43 3.16
N GLU A 380 -4.55 -17.22 2.63
CA GLU A 380 -4.31 -18.63 2.29
C GLU A 380 -3.29 -18.78 1.15
N VAL A 381 -3.22 -17.84 0.21
CA VAL A 381 -2.15 -17.80 -0.80
C VAL A 381 -0.78 -17.68 -0.11
N ALA A 382 -0.61 -16.75 0.83
CA ALA A 382 0.64 -16.59 1.57
C ALA A 382 0.97 -17.84 2.42
N ARG A 383 -0.02 -18.43 3.09
CA ARG A 383 0.14 -19.68 3.84
C ARG A 383 0.58 -20.84 2.95
N SER A 384 0.09 -20.92 1.71
CA SER A 384 0.49 -21.95 0.74
C SER A 384 1.95 -21.84 0.33
N LEU A 385 2.57 -20.67 0.49
CA LEU A 385 4.00 -20.45 0.27
C LEU A 385 4.85 -20.78 1.52
N GLY A 386 4.23 -21.32 2.57
CA GLY A 386 4.90 -21.75 3.79
C GLY A 386 5.11 -20.66 4.84
N ILE A 387 4.53 -19.47 4.65
CA ILE A 387 4.64 -18.38 5.63
C ILE A 387 3.70 -18.69 6.82
N LYS A 388 4.26 -18.72 8.02
CA LYS A 388 3.49 -18.89 9.25
C LYS A 388 3.01 -17.53 9.75
N ILE A 389 1.69 -17.36 9.80
CA ILE A 389 1.05 -16.12 10.21
C ILE A 389 0.16 -16.44 11.40
N GLU A 390 0.45 -15.87 12.57
CA GLU A 390 -0.26 -16.17 13.83
C GLU A 390 -1.03 -14.95 14.36
N ARG A 391 -0.65 -13.76 13.90
CA ARG A 391 -1.27 -12.50 14.32
C ARG A 391 -1.30 -11.48 13.20
N THR A 392 -2.24 -10.56 13.28
CA THR A 392 -2.36 -9.42 12.38
C THR A 392 -2.62 -8.16 13.17
N LYS A 393 -2.08 -7.05 12.70
CA LYS A 393 -2.57 -5.72 13.09
C LYS A 393 -3.73 -5.34 12.20
N ILE A 394 -4.59 -4.45 12.68
CA ILE A 394 -5.74 -3.98 11.93
C ILE A 394 -5.86 -2.47 12.05
N CYS A 395 -6.12 -1.80 10.94
CA CYS A 395 -6.29 -0.36 10.86
C CYS A 395 -7.40 0.03 9.87
N GLY A 396 -7.69 1.34 9.79
CA GLY A 396 -8.73 1.89 8.93
C GLY A 396 -10.12 1.95 9.56
N GLY A 397 -11.07 2.53 8.84
CA GLY A 397 -12.41 2.81 9.36
C GLY A 397 -13.19 1.59 9.84
N GLY A 398 -13.05 0.46 9.14
CA GLY A 398 -13.69 -0.81 9.52
C GLY A 398 -13.15 -1.42 10.82
N ALA A 399 -11.90 -1.14 11.17
CA ALA A 399 -11.27 -1.60 12.40
C ALA A 399 -11.92 -1.02 13.69
N LYS A 400 -12.72 0.02 13.56
CA LYS A 400 -13.47 0.60 14.70
C LYS A 400 -14.60 -0.29 15.20
N SER A 401 -15.09 -1.27 14.40
CA SER A 401 -16.13 -2.22 14.81
C SER A 401 -15.54 -3.36 15.65
N PRO A 402 -15.91 -3.50 16.95
CA PRO A 402 -15.49 -4.65 17.77
C PRO A 402 -15.99 -5.98 17.21
N LEU A 403 -17.21 -5.99 16.66
CA LEU A 403 -17.79 -7.17 16.03
C LEU A 403 -16.98 -7.62 14.83
N TRP A 404 -16.59 -6.69 13.96
CA TRP A 404 -15.84 -7.03 12.75
C TRP A 404 -14.44 -7.54 13.07
N LYS A 405 -13.76 -6.96 14.06
CA LYS A 405 -12.50 -7.50 14.60
C LYS A 405 -12.65 -8.94 15.10
N LYS A 406 -13.73 -9.23 15.84
CA LYS A 406 -14.03 -10.58 16.31
C LYS A 406 -14.30 -11.55 15.15
N ILE A 407 -15.05 -11.14 14.13
CA ILE A 407 -15.28 -11.95 12.92
C ILE A 407 -13.95 -12.25 12.24
N ILE A 408 -13.11 -11.23 12.00
CA ILE A 408 -11.81 -11.38 11.33
C ILE A 408 -10.88 -12.32 12.10
N ALA A 409 -10.76 -12.15 13.43
CA ALA A 409 -9.94 -13.01 14.27
C ALA A 409 -10.33 -14.50 14.11
N ASN A 410 -11.62 -14.78 14.06
CA ASN A 410 -12.12 -16.16 14.00
C ASN A 410 -12.17 -16.72 12.57
N VAL A 411 -12.51 -15.91 11.57
CA VAL A 411 -12.45 -16.30 10.15
C VAL A 411 -11.03 -16.65 9.74
N MET A 412 -10.04 -15.88 10.17
CA MET A 412 -8.64 -16.06 9.79
C MET A 412 -7.85 -16.94 10.73
N ASN A 413 -8.41 -17.27 11.91
CA ASN A 413 -7.71 -17.94 13.00
C ASN A 413 -6.41 -17.22 13.36
N LEU A 414 -6.50 -15.92 13.63
CA LEU A 414 -5.39 -15.04 13.97
C LEU A 414 -5.73 -14.18 15.19
N LYS A 415 -4.72 -13.88 16.00
CA LYS A 415 -4.80 -12.79 16.97
C LYS A 415 -4.87 -11.46 16.21
N VAL A 416 -5.83 -10.62 16.56
CA VAL A 416 -6.00 -9.28 15.98
C VAL A 416 -5.55 -8.24 16.98
N ASP A 417 -4.42 -7.63 16.72
CA ASP A 417 -3.82 -6.59 17.56
C ASP A 417 -4.33 -5.21 17.16
N VAL A 418 -4.72 -4.42 18.15
CA VAL A 418 -5.05 -3.00 18.01
C VAL A 418 -3.86 -2.18 18.50
N ILE A 419 -3.36 -1.29 17.67
CA ILE A 419 -2.22 -0.43 17.99
C ILE A 419 -2.66 0.94 18.51
N GLU A 420 -1.78 1.58 19.30
CA GLU A 420 -2.05 2.89 19.93
C GLU A 420 -2.23 4.01 18.89
N SER A 421 -1.46 3.99 17.80
CA SER A 421 -1.44 5.03 16.78
C SER A 421 -1.63 4.45 15.39
N GLU A 422 -2.49 5.07 14.58
CA GLU A 422 -2.76 4.70 13.18
C GLU A 422 -2.12 5.69 12.18
N GLU A 423 -1.04 6.40 12.59
CA GLU A 423 -0.40 7.42 11.74
C GLU A 423 0.45 6.85 10.57
N GLY A 424 0.31 5.56 10.30
CA GLY A 424 0.71 4.83 9.10
C GLY A 424 2.02 5.26 8.43
N PRO A 425 1.96 5.73 7.15
CA PRO A 425 3.19 5.98 6.38
C PRO A 425 4.06 7.11 6.94
N GLY A 426 3.46 8.16 7.51
CA GLY A 426 4.21 9.27 8.12
C GLY A 426 5.00 8.84 9.34
N TYR A 427 4.39 8.02 10.19
CA TYR A 427 5.07 7.47 11.37
C TYR A 427 6.16 6.48 10.96
N GLY A 428 5.88 5.60 9.99
CA GLY A 428 6.87 4.69 9.42
C GLY A 428 8.06 5.42 8.79
N GLY A 429 7.80 6.52 8.07
CA GLY A 429 8.84 7.40 7.55
C GLY A 429 9.74 7.97 8.66
N ALA A 430 9.13 8.49 9.74
CA ALA A 430 9.91 9.00 10.88
C ALA A 430 10.73 7.91 11.58
N MET A 431 10.19 6.68 11.69
CA MET A 431 10.93 5.52 12.20
C MET A 431 12.12 5.16 11.30
N LEU A 432 11.94 5.14 9.98
CA LEU A 432 13.05 4.93 9.02
C LEU A 432 14.10 6.03 9.15
N ALA A 433 13.71 7.28 9.39
CA ALA A 433 14.64 8.39 9.65
C ALA A 433 15.46 8.14 10.92
N ALA A 434 14.82 7.68 12.00
CA ALA A 434 15.49 7.36 13.25
C ALA A 434 16.52 6.23 13.07
N VAL A 435 16.17 5.16 12.35
CA VAL A 435 17.08 4.05 12.01
C VAL A 435 18.25 4.54 11.16
N GLY A 436 18.00 5.30 10.09
CA GLY A 436 19.05 5.85 9.23
C GLY A 436 19.99 6.82 9.94
N CYS A 437 19.52 7.46 11.00
CA CYS A 437 20.35 8.32 11.86
C CYS A 437 21.12 7.55 12.93
N GLY A 438 20.83 6.26 13.12
CA GLY A 438 21.52 5.40 14.09
C GLY A 438 20.93 5.46 15.50
N GLU A 439 19.69 5.90 15.66
CA GLU A 439 18.96 5.85 16.94
C GLU A 439 18.59 4.41 17.32
N TYR A 440 18.28 3.59 16.31
CA TYR A 440 18.00 2.16 16.42
C TYR A 440 18.88 1.39 15.46
N ASP A 441 19.30 0.19 15.85
CA ASP A 441 20.21 -0.66 15.05
C ASP A 441 19.50 -1.29 13.83
N SER A 442 18.17 -1.37 13.87
CA SER A 442 17.36 -1.95 12.78
C SER A 442 15.91 -1.44 12.78
N VAL A 443 15.26 -1.61 11.65
CA VAL A 443 13.81 -1.34 11.53
C VAL A 443 12.99 -2.23 12.46
N GLN A 444 13.42 -3.48 12.66
CA GLN A 444 12.79 -4.40 13.61
C GLN A 444 12.86 -3.87 15.04
N GLU A 445 14.04 -3.43 15.49
CA GLU A 445 14.22 -2.86 16.81
C GLU A 445 13.36 -1.61 17.02
N ALA A 446 13.35 -0.69 16.06
CA ALA A 446 12.51 0.49 16.10
C ALA A 446 11.03 0.12 16.23
N ALA A 447 10.56 -0.86 15.46
CA ALA A 447 9.19 -1.34 15.51
C ALA A 447 8.83 -1.95 16.87
N ASP A 448 9.71 -2.77 17.42
CA ASP A 448 9.51 -3.44 18.73
C ASP A 448 9.45 -2.45 19.89
N GLN A 449 10.21 -1.35 19.81
CA GLN A 449 10.25 -0.34 20.86
C GLN A 449 9.16 0.73 20.73
N LEU A 450 8.79 1.10 19.52
CA LEU A 450 7.94 2.27 19.25
C LEU A 450 6.46 1.94 19.02
N VAL A 451 6.16 0.76 18.47
CA VAL A 451 4.76 0.38 18.16
C VAL A 451 4.15 -0.37 19.34
N LYS A 452 3.14 0.24 19.96
CA LYS A 452 2.48 -0.34 21.15
C LYS A 452 1.15 -0.97 20.76
N VAL A 453 0.97 -2.23 21.17
CA VAL A 453 -0.32 -2.94 21.13
C VAL A 453 -1.09 -2.58 22.40
N VAL A 454 -2.31 -2.05 22.24
CA VAL A 454 -3.17 -1.62 23.35
C VAL A 454 -4.29 -2.59 23.66
N ASP A 455 -4.66 -3.45 22.68
CA ASP A 455 -5.67 -4.49 22.83
C ASP A 455 -5.40 -5.63 21.86
N THR A 456 -5.88 -6.84 22.18
CA THR A 456 -5.77 -8.01 21.30
C THR A 456 -7.07 -8.81 21.34
N VAL A 457 -7.65 -9.06 20.18
CA VAL A 457 -8.81 -9.95 20.02
C VAL A 457 -8.29 -11.35 19.71
N GLU A 458 -8.47 -12.27 20.67
CA GLU A 458 -8.09 -13.67 20.52
C GLU A 458 -9.15 -14.46 19.74
N PRO A 459 -8.77 -15.39 18.84
CA PRO A 459 -9.72 -16.31 18.21
C PRO A 459 -10.25 -17.33 19.23
N ASP A 460 -11.53 -17.66 19.12
CA ASP A 460 -12.19 -18.73 19.90
C ASP A 460 -12.18 -20.03 19.09
N ALA A 461 -11.61 -21.11 19.64
CA ALA A 461 -11.45 -22.38 18.93
C ALA A 461 -12.75 -22.98 18.37
N LYS A 462 -13.88 -22.82 19.09
CA LYS A 462 -15.19 -23.32 18.63
C LYS A 462 -15.72 -22.48 17.48
N LEU A 463 -15.54 -21.19 17.56
CA LEU A 463 -15.97 -20.26 16.52
C LEU A 463 -15.08 -20.37 15.26
N VAL A 464 -13.78 -20.56 15.43
CA VAL A 464 -12.84 -20.88 14.34
C VAL A 464 -13.29 -22.13 13.59
N ALA A 465 -13.66 -23.20 14.29
CA ALA A 465 -14.13 -24.42 13.64
C ALA A 465 -15.43 -24.21 12.83
N LYS A 466 -16.36 -23.38 13.33
CA LYS A 466 -17.58 -23.01 12.58
C LYS A 466 -17.24 -22.21 11.32
N TYR A 467 -16.38 -21.22 11.46
CA TYR A 467 -15.97 -20.38 10.32
C TYR A 467 -15.12 -21.14 9.30
N GLU A 468 -14.33 -22.14 9.72
CA GLU A 468 -13.61 -23.00 8.78
C GLU A 468 -14.58 -23.73 7.84
N ALA A 469 -15.63 -24.34 8.39
CA ALA A 469 -16.64 -25.01 7.58
C ALA A 469 -17.34 -24.05 6.59
N LYS A 470 -17.66 -22.83 7.05
CA LYS A 470 -18.25 -21.79 6.19
C LYS A 470 -17.28 -21.28 5.12
N TYR A 471 -16.02 -21.13 5.46
CA TYR A 471 -15.00 -20.68 4.50
C TYR A 471 -14.80 -21.69 3.37
N GLN A 472 -14.83 -22.98 3.66
CA GLN A 472 -14.77 -24.00 2.61
C GLN A 472 -15.95 -23.91 1.63
N GLN A 473 -17.14 -23.58 2.12
CA GLN A 473 -18.31 -23.32 1.26
C GLN A 473 -18.16 -22.00 0.47
N PHE A 474 -17.67 -20.93 1.12
CA PHE A 474 -17.46 -19.64 0.46
C PHE A 474 -16.53 -19.73 -0.75
N ARG A 475 -15.44 -20.50 -0.64
CA ARG A 475 -14.46 -20.69 -1.71
C ARG A 475 -15.03 -21.30 -3.00
N GLU A 476 -16.14 -22.03 -2.91
CA GLU A 476 -16.78 -22.65 -4.06
C GLU A 476 -17.69 -21.70 -4.83
N ILE A 477 -18.10 -20.56 -4.22
CA ILE A 477 -19.11 -19.67 -4.79
C ILE A 477 -18.55 -18.91 -6.00
N TYR A 478 -17.40 -18.24 -5.85
CA TYR A 478 -16.83 -17.48 -6.96
C TYR A 478 -16.52 -18.37 -8.20
N PRO A 479 -15.87 -19.53 -8.10
CA PRO A 479 -15.66 -20.41 -9.24
C PRO A 479 -16.96 -20.82 -9.94
N ALA A 480 -18.01 -21.10 -9.18
CA ALA A 480 -19.32 -21.45 -9.72
C ALA A 480 -19.98 -20.29 -10.50
N LEU A 481 -19.77 -19.04 -10.05
CA LEU A 481 -20.38 -17.85 -10.65
C LEU A 481 -19.49 -17.16 -11.70
N LYS A 482 -18.21 -17.45 -11.76
CA LYS A 482 -17.25 -16.80 -12.65
C LYS A 482 -17.74 -16.77 -14.10
N GLY A 483 -18.24 -17.90 -14.61
CA GLY A 483 -18.76 -18.00 -15.97
C GLY A 483 -20.01 -17.13 -16.23
N VAL A 484 -20.76 -16.81 -15.19
CA VAL A 484 -21.90 -15.88 -15.26
C VAL A 484 -21.39 -14.44 -15.32
N PHE A 485 -20.45 -14.08 -14.45
CA PHE A 485 -19.87 -12.73 -14.42
C PHE A 485 -19.23 -12.33 -15.74
N GLN A 486 -18.59 -13.27 -16.46
CA GLN A 486 -17.99 -12.99 -17.77
C GLN A 486 -19.01 -12.59 -18.84
N LYS A 487 -20.31 -12.84 -18.61
CA LYS A 487 -21.40 -12.48 -19.54
C LYS A 487 -22.04 -11.15 -19.23
N PHE A 488 -21.67 -10.51 -18.13
CA PHE A 488 -22.12 -9.17 -17.78
C PHE A 488 -21.35 -8.12 -18.60
N ASP A 489 -22.05 -7.09 -19.07
CA ASP A 489 -21.48 -5.98 -19.83
C ASP A 489 -20.66 -5.04 -18.93
#